data_429f9074f5e9097f7c8141fba847eaed
#
_entry.id   429f9074f5e9097f7c8141fba847eaed
#
_cell.length_a   1.000
_cell.length_b   1.000
_cell.length_c   1.000
_cell.angle_alpha   90.00
_cell.angle_beta   90.00
_cell.angle_gamma   90.00
#
_symmetry.space_group_name_H-M   'P 1'
#
loop_
_entity.id
_entity.type
_entity.pdbx_description
1 polymer ?
#
loop_
_entity_poly.entity_id
_entity_poly.type
_entity_poly.pdbx_seq_one_letter_code
_entity_poly.pdbx_strand_id
1 'polypeptide(L)'
;LSNFSIQTNSAPVIIQPGLPGEASKLIDASTAIKIANTSYTQDDVLFLQQMIPHHEQALALSKLAPERTNSEVILELAKKIKTSQDDEIAFMKAWLDDRDENHMHSMTSNHMHMMGMATKDQINELTNLESVDFDELFLRLMITHHQGAIKMVDRLKDQPGSAFDQILNDFVSDLDNDQSVEIERMNVLLTNLSGDPRVNLSAGLFHADEAIENLEKIVSLKKPDGFFDPNKMIDESPEEELDEDEKPKTIEDQAKNSRYPML
;
A
#
# COMPACT_ATOMS: atom_id res chain seq x y z
N LEU A 1 -10.85 44.38 -48.70
CA LEU A 1 -10.65 42.94 -48.87
C LEU A 1 -9.50 42.52 -47.98
N SER A 2 -9.79 42.01 -46.79
CA SER A 2 -8.81 41.54 -45.82
C SER A 2 -8.45 40.09 -46.18
N ASN A 3 -7.18 39.85 -46.52
CA ASN A 3 -6.64 38.52 -46.70
C ASN A 3 -6.53 37.85 -45.33
N PHE A 4 -7.40 36.89 -45.08
CA PHE A 4 -7.28 35.98 -43.96
C PHE A 4 -6.26 34.89 -44.37
N SER A 5 -5.04 34.97 -43.85
CA SER A 5 -4.08 33.89 -43.98
C SER A 5 -4.50 32.75 -43.08
N ILE A 6 -4.89 31.64 -43.66
CA ILE A 6 -5.07 30.36 -42.94
C ILE A 6 -3.65 29.88 -42.55
N GLN A 7 -3.30 30.00 -41.28
CA GLN A 7 -2.14 29.28 -40.74
C GLN A 7 -2.45 27.80 -40.78
N THR A 8 -1.85 27.09 -41.68
CA THR A 8 -1.83 25.63 -41.67
C THR A 8 -1.02 25.19 -40.43
N ASN A 9 -1.73 24.71 -39.44
CA ASN A 9 -1.10 24.05 -38.26
C ASN A 9 -0.41 22.77 -38.79
N SER A 10 0.85 22.86 -39.20
CA SER A 10 1.62 21.67 -39.58
C SER A 10 1.81 20.84 -38.32
N ALA A 11 1.38 19.59 -38.36
CA ALA A 11 1.63 18.63 -37.27
C ALA A 11 3.13 18.61 -36.93
N PRO A 12 3.49 18.47 -35.65
CA PRO A 12 4.89 18.43 -35.24
C PRO A 12 5.62 17.29 -35.96
N VAL A 13 6.81 17.60 -36.46
CA VAL A 13 7.67 16.63 -37.13
C VAL A 13 8.36 15.78 -36.06
N ILE A 14 8.17 14.48 -36.10
CA ILE A 14 8.81 13.53 -35.17
C ILE A 14 9.95 12.84 -35.90
N ILE A 15 11.15 12.86 -35.32
CA ILE A 15 12.34 12.25 -35.86
C ILE A 15 12.64 10.97 -35.09
N GLN A 16 12.63 9.83 -35.78
CA GLN A 16 13.12 8.55 -35.25
C GLN A 16 14.63 8.48 -35.49
N PRO A 17 15.47 8.40 -34.45
CA PRO A 17 16.90 8.18 -34.64
C PRO A 17 17.20 6.87 -35.35
N GLY A 18 18.13 6.84 -36.28
CA GLY A 18 18.65 5.61 -36.83
C GLY A 18 19.61 4.89 -35.88
N LEU A 19 19.91 3.64 -36.14
CA LEU A 19 20.99 2.92 -35.47
C LEU A 19 22.33 3.58 -35.77
N PRO A 20 23.39 3.32 -34.99
CA PRO A 20 24.73 3.86 -35.29
C PRO A 20 25.14 3.56 -36.72
N GLY A 21 25.33 4.62 -37.55
CA GLY A 21 25.64 4.54 -38.97
C GLY A 21 24.42 4.61 -39.91
N GLU A 22 23.19 4.65 -39.42
CA GLU A 22 21.97 4.83 -40.20
C GLU A 22 21.42 6.26 -40.10
N ALA A 23 20.75 6.70 -41.17
CA ALA A 23 20.09 8.00 -41.19
C ALA A 23 18.81 7.99 -40.38
N SER A 24 18.51 9.10 -39.66
CA SER A 24 17.25 9.31 -38.97
C SER A 24 16.10 9.39 -39.97
N LYS A 25 14.91 8.95 -39.57
CA LYS A 25 13.68 8.95 -40.38
C LYS A 25 12.67 9.93 -39.80
N LEU A 26 11.93 10.61 -40.68
CA LEU A 26 10.76 11.38 -40.30
C LEU A 26 9.54 10.44 -40.22
N ILE A 27 8.84 10.49 -39.11
CA ILE A 27 7.65 9.67 -38.87
C ILE A 27 6.48 10.56 -38.42
N ASP A 28 5.25 10.12 -38.67
CA ASP A 28 4.05 10.75 -38.15
C ASP A 28 3.77 10.31 -36.71
N ALA A 29 2.88 11.04 -36.02
CA ALA A 29 2.53 10.77 -34.63
C ALA A 29 1.95 9.35 -34.43
N SER A 30 1.16 8.83 -35.38
CA SER A 30 0.57 7.49 -35.29
C SER A 30 1.62 6.41 -35.37
N THR A 31 2.61 6.60 -36.25
CA THR A 31 3.76 5.71 -36.38
C THR A 31 4.68 5.77 -35.16
N ALA A 32 4.90 6.98 -34.59
CA ALA A 32 5.67 7.14 -33.36
C ALA A 32 5.04 6.41 -32.19
N ILE A 33 3.72 6.52 -32.01
CA ILE A 33 2.96 5.80 -30.98
C ILE A 33 3.08 4.28 -31.14
N LYS A 34 2.95 3.78 -32.37
CA LYS A 34 3.12 2.33 -32.66
C LYS A 34 4.53 1.82 -32.40
N ILE A 35 5.56 2.63 -32.72
CA ILE A 35 6.96 2.25 -32.51
C ILE A 35 7.33 2.32 -31.03
N ALA A 36 6.82 3.33 -30.32
CA ALA A 36 7.04 3.49 -28.89
C ALA A 36 6.50 2.32 -28.08
N ASN A 37 5.46 1.62 -28.60
CA ASN A 37 4.78 0.49 -27.95
C ASN A 37 4.52 0.74 -26.44
N THR A 38 4.11 1.97 -26.12
CA THR A 38 3.99 2.47 -24.73
C THR A 38 2.61 2.25 -24.16
N SER A 39 1.75 1.48 -24.86
CA SER A 39 0.38 1.29 -24.41
C SER A 39 0.29 0.35 -23.23
N TYR A 40 1.00 -0.78 -23.25
CA TYR A 40 1.06 -1.75 -22.15
C TYR A 40 2.15 -2.81 -22.43
N THR A 41 2.50 -3.59 -21.41
CA THR A 41 3.47 -4.69 -21.45
C THR A 41 2.77 -6.04 -21.22
N GLN A 42 3.49 -7.14 -21.49
CA GLN A 42 3.00 -8.47 -21.11
C GLN A 42 2.96 -8.67 -19.59
N ASP A 43 3.76 -7.93 -18.84
CA ASP A 43 3.73 -7.94 -17.37
C ASP A 43 2.45 -7.27 -16.85
N ASP A 44 1.93 -6.23 -17.54
CA ASP A 44 0.64 -5.63 -17.22
C ASP A 44 -0.52 -6.63 -17.44
N VAL A 45 -0.50 -7.34 -18.57
CA VAL A 45 -1.48 -8.38 -18.87
C VAL A 45 -1.42 -9.50 -17.84
N LEU A 46 -0.23 -10.00 -17.53
CA LEU A 46 -0.02 -11.06 -16.56
C LEU A 46 -0.48 -10.66 -15.15
N PHE A 47 -0.18 -9.42 -14.74
CA PHE A 47 -0.64 -8.88 -13.47
C PHE A 47 -2.17 -8.92 -13.35
N LEU A 48 -2.90 -8.41 -14.35
CA LEU A 48 -4.37 -8.40 -14.33
C LEU A 48 -4.95 -9.82 -14.37
N GLN A 49 -4.39 -10.71 -15.21
CA GLN A 49 -4.78 -12.11 -15.28
C GLN A 49 -4.58 -12.86 -13.96
N GLN A 50 -3.61 -12.49 -13.15
CA GLN A 50 -3.36 -13.07 -11.83
C GLN A 50 -4.21 -12.39 -10.75
N MET A 51 -4.43 -11.08 -10.84
CA MET A 51 -5.20 -10.33 -9.85
C MET A 51 -6.70 -10.68 -9.89
N ILE A 52 -7.25 -11.01 -11.07
CA ILE A 52 -8.65 -11.44 -11.19
C ILE A 52 -8.96 -12.64 -10.27
N PRO A 53 -8.30 -13.82 -10.42
CA PRO A 53 -8.57 -14.96 -9.53
C PRO A 53 -8.17 -14.69 -8.06
N HIS A 54 -7.23 -13.80 -7.82
CA HIS A 54 -6.90 -13.34 -6.48
C HIS A 54 -8.11 -12.65 -5.85
N HIS A 55 -8.71 -11.67 -6.50
CA HIS A 55 -9.92 -10.99 -6.04
C HIS A 55 -11.14 -11.92 -5.95
N GLU A 56 -11.30 -12.84 -6.88
CA GLU A 56 -12.37 -13.86 -6.83
C GLU A 56 -12.31 -14.69 -5.54
N GLN A 57 -11.13 -14.94 -4.97
CA GLN A 57 -11.02 -15.60 -3.67
C GLN A 57 -11.54 -14.70 -2.54
N ALA A 58 -11.23 -13.41 -2.51
CA ALA A 58 -11.76 -12.50 -1.50
C ALA A 58 -13.28 -12.41 -1.53
N LEU A 59 -13.87 -12.42 -2.75
CA LEU A 59 -15.33 -12.52 -2.92
C LEU A 59 -15.89 -13.81 -2.32
N ALA A 60 -15.20 -14.94 -2.55
CA ALA A 60 -15.62 -16.23 -2.01
C ALA A 60 -15.58 -16.24 -0.47
N LEU A 61 -14.53 -15.69 0.13
CA LEU A 61 -14.41 -15.57 1.60
C LEU A 61 -15.48 -14.62 2.16
N SER A 62 -15.70 -13.47 1.53
CA SER A 62 -16.68 -12.48 1.98
C SER A 62 -18.12 -13.01 1.92
N LYS A 63 -18.42 -13.91 1.00
CA LYS A 63 -19.74 -14.56 0.89
C LYS A 63 -20.08 -15.46 2.06
N LEU A 64 -19.11 -15.90 2.85
CA LEU A 64 -19.35 -16.74 4.04
C LEU A 64 -19.89 -15.92 5.20
N ALA A 65 -19.54 -14.64 5.32
CA ALA A 65 -19.83 -13.82 6.48
C ALA A 65 -21.31 -13.80 6.91
N PRO A 66 -22.30 -13.62 6.01
CA PRO A 66 -23.71 -13.56 6.42
C PRO A 66 -24.26 -14.81 7.13
N GLU A 67 -23.61 -15.97 6.89
CA GLU A 67 -24.04 -17.24 7.47
C GLU A 67 -23.22 -17.63 8.72
N ARG A 68 -22.15 -16.89 9.02
CA ARG A 68 -21.13 -17.27 10.01
C ARG A 68 -21.01 -16.29 11.17
N THR A 69 -21.42 -15.03 10.98
CA THR A 69 -21.33 -14.03 12.04
C THR A 69 -22.59 -13.17 12.14
N ASN A 70 -22.82 -12.64 13.34
CA ASN A 70 -23.83 -11.63 13.60
C ASN A 70 -23.19 -10.26 13.88
N SER A 71 -21.87 -10.13 13.73
CA SER A 71 -21.17 -8.87 13.91
C SER A 71 -21.50 -7.91 12.77
N GLU A 72 -22.27 -6.87 13.03
CA GLU A 72 -22.64 -5.86 12.04
C GLU A 72 -21.40 -5.25 11.36
N VAL A 73 -20.33 -5.04 12.13
CA VAL A 73 -19.09 -4.46 11.63
C VAL A 73 -18.39 -5.38 10.63
N ILE A 74 -18.36 -6.68 10.90
CA ILE A 74 -17.78 -7.69 9.99
C ILE A 74 -18.65 -7.86 8.74
N LEU A 75 -19.97 -7.86 8.90
CA LEU A 75 -20.91 -7.91 7.77
C LEU A 75 -20.77 -6.71 6.84
N GLU A 76 -20.68 -5.51 7.40
CA GLU A 76 -20.43 -4.28 6.65
C GLU A 76 -19.07 -4.30 5.94
N LEU A 77 -18.02 -4.76 6.61
CA LEU A 77 -16.69 -4.93 6.02
C LEU A 77 -16.72 -5.91 4.85
N ALA A 78 -17.25 -7.11 5.05
CA ALA A 78 -17.35 -8.13 4.00
C ALA A 78 -18.16 -7.63 2.79
N LYS A 79 -19.23 -6.85 3.02
CA LYS A 79 -20.01 -6.22 1.96
C LYS A 79 -19.20 -5.17 1.19
N LYS A 80 -18.42 -4.34 1.87
CA LYS A 80 -17.55 -3.34 1.23
C LYS A 80 -16.49 -3.99 0.37
N ILE A 81 -15.75 -4.96 0.93
CA ILE A 81 -14.75 -5.74 0.21
C ILE A 81 -15.37 -6.38 -1.04
N LYS A 82 -16.56 -7.01 -0.88
CA LYS A 82 -17.25 -7.61 -2.01
C LYS A 82 -17.53 -6.59 -3.11
N THR A 83 -18.06 -5.41 -2.78
CA THR A 83 -18.42 -4.40 -3.78
C THR A 83 -17.18 -3.84 -4.48
N SER A 84 -16.15 -3.45 -3.71
CA SER A 84 -14.90 -2.93 -4.26
C SER A 84 -14.26 -3.93 -5.21
N GLN A 85 -14.09 -5.18 -4.78
CA GLN A 85 -13.42 -6.19 -5.58
C GLN A 85 -14.24 -6.70 -6.78
N ASP A 86 -15.57 -6.67 -6.72
CA ASP A 86 -16.42 -6.90 -7.90
C ASP A 86 -16.15 -5.82 -8.97
N ASP A 87 -16.07 -4.53 -8.57
CA ASP A 87 -15.81 -3.41 -9.48
C ASP A 87 -14.38 -3.47 -10.05
N GLU A 88 -13.40 -3.83 -9.23
CA GLU A 88 -12.01 -4.00 -9.67
C GLU A 88 -11.86 -5.16 -10.66
N ILE A 89 -12.53 -6.30 -10.43
CA ILE A 89 -12.59 -7.42 -11.39
C ILE A 89 -13.22 -6.97 -12.70
N ALA A 90 -14.31 -6.20 -12.65
CA ALA A 90 -14.97 -5.69 -13.85
C ALA A 90 -14.03 -4.77 -14.65
N PHE A 91 -13.32 -3.89 -13.97
CA PHE A 91 -12.30 -3.04 -14.60
C PHE A 91 -11.20 -3.86 -15.27
N MET A 92 -10.60 -4.82 -14.53
CA MET A 92 -9.51 -5.64 -15.06
C MET A 92 -9.94 -6.43 -16.31
N LYS A 93 -11.14 -6.99 -16.30
CA LYS A 93 -11.70 -7.72 -17.47
C LYS A 93 -11.92 -6.76 -18.63
N ALA A 94 -12.51 -5.59 -18.42
CA ALA A 94 -12.73 -4.60 -19.47
C ALA A 94 -11.42 -4.10 -20.08
N TRP A 95 -10.39 -3.86 -19.23
CA TRP A 95 -9.08 -3.43 -19.70
C TRP A 95 -8.41 -4.47 -20.61
N LEU A 96 -8.54 -5.77 -20.27
CA LEU A 96 -8.04 -6.89 -21.08
C LEU A 96 -8.83 -7.02 -22.38
N ASP A 97 -10.17 -6.95 -22.32
CA ASP A 97 -11.04 -7.02 -23.49
C ASP A 97 -10.74 -5.91 -24.52
N ASP A 98 -10.53 -4.68 -24.07
CA ASP A 98 -10.20 -3.54 -24.93
C ASP A 98 -8.88 -3.74 -25.71
N ARG A 99 -8.06 -4.71 -25.30
CA ARG A 99 -6.74 -5.03 -25.89
C ARG A 99 -6.69 -6.40 -26.55
N ASP A 100 -7.85 -7.06 -26.71
CA ASP A 100 -7.96 -8.43 -27.23
C ASP A 100 -7.12 -9.46 -26.45
N GLU A 101 -6.89 -9.20 -25.13
CA GLU A 101 -6.14 -10.10 -24.25
C GLU A 101 -7.08 -11.04 -23.49
N ASN A 102 -6.63 -12.27 -23.22
CA ASN A 102 -7.41 -13.25 -22.48
C ASN A 102 -7.49 -12.88 -20.98
N HIS A 103 -8.64 -13.19 -20.35
CA HIS A 103 -8.81 -12.99 -18.89
C HIS A 103 -8.09 -14.04 -18.05
N MET A 104 -7.70 -15.16 -18.62
CA MET A 104 -7.07 -16.26 -17.90
C MET A 104 -5.64 -16.45 -18.38
N HIS A 105 -4.73 -16.46 -17.42
CA HIS A 105 -3.39 -16.97 -17.66
C HIS A 105 -3.42 -18.51 -17.68
N SER A 106 -2.72 -19.13 -18.66
CA SER A 106 -2.55 -20.60 -18.67
C SER A 106 -1.75 -21.00 -17.43
N MET A 107 -2.45 -21.57 -16.47
CA MET A 107 -1.89 -22.01 -15.17
C MET A 107 -0.89 -23.14 -15.38
N THR A 108 0.38 -22.83 -15.55
CA THR A 108 1.43 -23.79 -15.20
C THR A 108 1.54 -23.82 -13.69
N SER A 109 1.35 -24.98 -13.10
CA SER A 109 1.04 -25.28 -11.70
C SER A 109 2.02 -24.74 -10.62
N ASN A 110 3.08 -24.05 -10.99
CA ASN A 110 4.11 -23.60 -10.04
C ASN A 110 4.01 -22.14 -9.57
N HIS A 111 3.10 -21.34 -10.14
CA HIS A 111 2.93 -19.94 -9.73
C HIS A 111 1.69 -19.69 -8.85
N MET A 112 0.90 -20.74 -8.55
CA MET A 112 -0.34 -20.68 -7.77
C MET A 112 -0.15 -20.55 -6.25
N HIS A 113 1.05 -20.42 -5.73
CA HIS A 113 1.25 -19.83 -4.40
C HIS A 113 1.25 -18.31 -4.55
N MET A 114 0.14 -17.80 -5.10
CA MET A 114 -0.06 -16.37 -5.22
C MET A 114 -0.02 -15.77 -3.83
N MET A 115 0.71 -14.71 -3.74
CA MET A 115 1.01 -14.03 -2.51
C MET A 115 -0.26 -13.73 -1.73
N GLY A 116 -0.31 -14.26 -0.52
CA GLY A 116 -1.40 -13.97 0.40
C GLY A 116 -2.70 -14.76 0.20
N MET A 117 -2.83 -15.58 -0.82
CA MET A 117 -4.03 -16.40 -1.00
C MET A 117 -4.20 -17.43 0.12
N ALA A 118 -5.43 -17.56 0.61
CA ALA A 118 -5.79 -18.59 1.57
C ALA A 118 -5.70 -19.97 0.92
N THR A 119 -5.14 -20.93 1.65
CA THR A 119 -5.08 -22.33 1.25
C THR A 119 -6.45 -23.00 1.34
N LYS A 120 -6.60 -24.14 0.68
CA LYS A 120 -7.85 -24.94 0.78
C LYS A 120 -8.17 -25.31 2.22
N ASP A 121 -7.15 -25.65 3.01
CA ASP A 121 -7.34 -26.03 4.42
C ASP A 121 -7.81 -24.85 5.26
N GLN A 122 -7.25 -23.65 5.04
CA GLN A 122 -7.69 -22.41 5.69
C GLN A 122 -9.12 -22.04 5.31
N ILE A 123 -9.49 -22.19 4.03
CA ILE A 123 -10.87 -21.95 3.57
C ILE A 123 -11.83 -22.95 4.23
N ASN A 124 -11.46 -24.22 4.30
CA ASN A 124 -12.25 -25.25 4.96
C ASN A 124 -12.40 -24.96 6.47
N GLU A 125 -11.33 -24.54 7.12
CA GLU A 125 -11.35 -24.11 8.52
C GLU A 125 -12.32 -22.94 8.71
N LEU A 126 -12.18 -21.88 7.93
CA LEU A 126 -13.06 -20.71 7.99
C LEU A 126 -14.53 -21.08 7.78
N THR A 127 -14.82 -22.01 6.88
CA THR A 127 -16.19 -22.44 6.57
C THR A 127 -16.85 -23.16 7.74
N ASN A 128 -16.07 -23.74 8.65
CA ASN A 128 -16.59 -24.47 9.82
C ASN A 128 -16.64 -23.63 11.10
N LEU A 129 -16.09 -22.41 11.09
CA LEU A 129 -16.13 -21.48 12.21
C LEU A 129 -17.37 -20.61 12.20
N GLU A 130 -17.76 -20.10 13.38
CA GLU A 130 -18.89 -19.19 13.58
C GLU A 130 -18.52 -18.11 14.61
N SER A 131 -19.28 -17.01 14.59
CA SER A 131 -19.14 -15.92 15.56
C SER A 131 -17.72 -15.33 15.62
N VAL A 132 -17.17 -15.12 16.80
CA VAL A 132 -15.86 -14.47 17.02
C VAL A 132 -14.71 -15.26 16.39
N ASP A 133 -14.76 -16.58 16.43
CA ASP A 133 -13.70 -17.43 15.84
C ASP A 133 -13.67 -17.29 14.31
N PHE A 134 -14.86 -17.20 13.69
CA PHE A 134 -14.97 -16.85 12.26
C PHE A 134 -14.43 -15.45 12.00
N ASP A 135 -14.84 -14.47 12.78
CA ASP A 135 -14.46 -13.08 12.61
C ASP A 135 -12.94 -12.90 12.66
N GLU A 136 -12.28 -13.53 13.64
CA GLU A 136 -10.84 -13.49 13.81
C GLU A 136 -10.12 -14.11 12.60
N LEU A 137 -10.47 -15.33 12.19
CA LEU A 137 -9.82 -16.01 11.09
C LEU A 137 -10.09 -15.30 9.75
N PHE A 138 -11.34 -14.82 9.53
CA PHE A 138 -11.70 -14.04 8.35
C PHE A 138 -10.82 -12.79 8.21
N LEU A 139 -10.67 -12.00 9.28
CA LEU A 139 -9.82 -10.81 9.27
C LEU A 139 -8.35 -11.16 8.99
N ARG A 140 -7.80 -12.19 9.64
CA ARG A 140 -6.40 -12.62 9.43
C ARG A 140 -6.14 -13.07 7.99
N LEU A 141 -7.06 -13.84 7.42
CA LEU A 141 -6.94 -14.31 6.03
C LEU A 141 -7.06 -13.14 5.06
N MET A 142 -8.01 -12.22 5.29
CA MET A 142 -8.23 -11.09 4.43
C MET A 142 -7.08 -10.07 4.49
N ILE A 143 -6.51 -9.81 5.67
CA ILE A 143 -5.29 -8.99 5.82
C ILE A 143 -4.13 -9.60 5.01
N THR A 144 -3.90 -10.90 5.17
CA THR A 144 -2.83 -11.60 4.43
C THR A 144 -3.05 -11.56 2.93
N HIS A 145 -4.30 -11.70 2.51
CA HIS A 145 -4.73 -11.61 1.11
C HIS A 145 -4.44 -10.23 0.52
N HIS A 146 -4.86 -9.16 1.20
CA HIS A 146 -4.62 -7.78 0.77
C HIS A 146 -3.12 -7.42 0.73
N GLN A 147 -2.35 -7.87 1.72
CA GLN A 147 -0.87 -7.75 1.68
C GLN A 147 -0.26 -8.47 0.47
N GLY A 148 -0.90 -9.55 0.02
CA GLY A 148 -0.52 -10.26 -1.19
C GLY A 148 -0.74 -9.42 -2.44
N ALA A 149 -1.91 -8.76 -2.55
CA ALA A 149 -2.23 -7.85 -3.65
C ALA A 149 -1.23 -6.69 -3.76
N ILE A 150 -0.91 -6.03 -2.65
CA ILE A 150 0.09 -4.95 -2.60
C ILE A 150 1.45 -5.45 -3.11
N LYS A 151 1.90 -6.63 -2.68
CA LYS A 151 3.16 -7.21 -3.19
C LYS A 151 3.12 -7.53 -4.69
N MET A 152 1.95 -7.86 -5.23
CA MET A 152 1.79 -8.04 -6.68
C MET A 152 1.89 -6.69 -7.41
N VAL A 153 1.32 -5.63 -6.84
CA VAL A 153 1.46 -4.25 -7.34
C VAL A 153 2.92 -3.82 -7.34
N ASP A 154 3.64 -4.02 -6.24
CA ASP A 154 5.06 -3.69 -6.13
C ASP A 154 5.88 -4.39 -7.22
N ARG A 155 5.63 -5.71 -7.41
CA ARG A 155 6.30 -6.46 -8.47
C ARG A 155 6.01 -5.95 -9.86
N LEU A 156 4.79 -5.50 -10.13
CA LEU A 156 4.44 -4.89 -11.41
C LEU A 156 5.23 -3.59 -11.59
N LYS A 157 5.24 -2.72 -10.59
CA LYS A 157 5.95 -1.43 -10.61
C LYS A 157 7.46 -1.60 -10.81
N ASP A 158 8.03 -2.73 -10.37
CA ASP A 158 9.44 -3.07 -10.55
C ASP A 158 9.80 -3.53 -11.98
N GLN A 159 8.79 -3.86 -12.82
CA GLN A 159 9.04 -4.28 -14.20
C GLN A 159 9.25 -3.06 -15.12
N PRO A 160 10.30 -3.05 -15.93
CA PRO A 160 10.56 -1.93 -16.84
C PRO A 160 9.43 -1.74 -17.85
N GLY A 161 8.83 -0.57 -17.87
CA GLY A 161 7.78 -0.19 -18.82
C GLY A 161 6.37 -0.65 -18.44
N SER A 162 6.18 -1.32 -17.29
CA SER A 162 4.86 -1.69 -16.78
C SER A 162 4.14 -0.51 -16.14
N ALA A 163 2.82 -0.56 -16.16
CA ALA A 163 1.93 0.50 -15.67
C ALA A 163 2.20 1.89 -16.31
N PHE A 164 2.66 1.93 -17.57
CA PHE A 164 2.81 3.18 -18.33
C PHE A 164 1.51 3.68 -18.94
N ASP A 165 0.54 2.78 -19.18
CA ASP A 165 -0.82 3.16 -19.52
C ASP A 165 -1.42 3.97 -18.36
N GLN A 166 -1.86 5.20 -18.63
CA GLN A 166 -2.35 6.10 -17.58
C GLN A 166 -3.54 5.50 -16.82
N ILE A 167 -4.45 4.84 -17.54
CA ILE A 167 -5.66 4.23 -16.95
C ILE A 167 -5.25 3.07 -16.02
N LEU A 168 -4.29 2.25 -16.45
CA LEU A 168 -3.77 1.17 -15.62
C LEU A 168 -2.97 1.69 -14.43
N ASN A 169 -2.19 2.75 -14.62
CA ASN A 169 -1.42 3.38 -13.54
C ASN A 169 -2.34 3.93 -12.44
N ASP A 170 -3.39 4.62 -12.81
CA ASP A 170 -4.38 5.16 -11.88
C ASP A 170 -5.06 4.01 -11.13
N PHE A 171 -5.51 2.96 -11.84
CA PHE A 171 -6.11 1.77 -11.22
C PHE A 171 -5.16 1.08 -10.22
N VAL A 172 -3.91 0.84 -10.60
CA VAL A 172 -2.92 0.19 -9.74
C VAL A 172 -2.61 1.03 -8.50
N SER A 173 -2.63 2.35 -8.64
CA SER A 173 -2.41 3.28 -7.52
C SER A 173 -3.60 3.32 -6.56
N ASP A 174 -4.82 3.32 -7.09
CA ASP A 174 -6.05 3.26 -6.29
C ASP A 174 -6.15 1.92 -5.55
N LEU A 175 -5.86 0.81 -6.25
CA LEU A 175 -5.83 -0.52 -5.65
C LEU A 175 -4.85 -0.62 -4.47
N ASP A 176 -3.64 -0.10 -4.62
CA ASP A 176 -2.62 -0.05 -3.56
C ASP A 176 -3.11 0.72 -2.34
N ASN A 177 -3.70 1.91 -2.55
CA ASN A 177 -4.25 2.74 -1.50
C ASN A 177 -5.45 2.09 -0.79
N ASP A 178 -6.39 1.57 -1.55
CA ASP A 178 -7.63 0.98 -1.00
C ASP A 178 -7.31 -0.28 -0.19
N GLN A 179 -6.45 -1.17 -0.71
CA GLN A 179 -5.99 -2.35 0.01
C GLN A 179 -5.25 -1.99 1.30
N SER A 180 -4.42 -0.93 1.29
CA SER A 180 -3.71 -0.46 2.48
C SER A 180 -4.66 0.07 3.55
N VAL A 181 -5.65 0.88 3.17
CA VAL A 181 -6.68 1.39 4.10
C VAL A 181 -7.54 0.27 4.67
N GLU A 182 -7.88 -0.73 3.86
CA GLU A 182 -8.65 -1.89 4.33
C GLU A 182 -7.84 -2.73 5.32
N ILE A 183 -6.54 -2.94 5.08
CA ILE A 183 -5.64 -3.61 6.04
C ILE A 183 -5.64 -2.89 7.39
N GLU A 184 -5.52 -1.56 7.40
CA GLU A 184 -5.55 -0.80 8.65
C GLU A 184 -6.87 -0.99 9.41
N ARG A 185 -8.01 -0.90 8.71
CA ARG A 185 -9.34 -1.14 9.31
C ARG A 185 -9.46 -2.54 9.88
N MET A 186 -9.02 -3.55 9.12
CA MET A 186 -9.06 -4.93 9.57
C MET A 186 -8.15 -5.19 10.78
N ASN A 187 -6.98 -4.57 10.83
CA ASN A 187 -6.10 -4.66 11.99
C ASN A 187 -6.72 -4.06 13.26
N VAL A 188 -7.40 -2.91 13.13
CA VAL A 188 -8.14 -2.30 14.25
C VAL A 188 -9.24 -3.24 14.73
N LEU A 189 -10.02 -3.83 13.81
CA LEU A 189 -11.07 -4.78 14.17
C LEU A 189 -10.50 -6.04 14.84
N LEU A 190 -9.45 -6.61 14.29
CA LEU A 190 -8.77 -7.76 14.85
C LEU A 190 -8.22 -7.49 16.26
N THR A 191 -7.68 -6.29 16.47
CA THR A 191 -7.21 -5.84 17.78
C THR A 191 -8.37 -5.76 18.78
N ASN A 192 -9.53 -5.25 18.35
CA ASN A 192 -10.71 -5.14 19.20
C ASN A 192 -11.34 -6.52 19.55
N LEU A 193 -11.18 -7.53 18.69
CA LEU A 193 -11.59 -8.91 18.97
C LEU A 193 -10.62 -9.63 19.93
N SER A 194 -9.43 -9.10 20.08
CA SER A 194 -8.42 -9.67 20.99
C SER A 194 -8.90 -9.56 22.44
N GLY A 195 -8.85 -10.66 23.16
CA GLY A 195 -9.04 -10.67 24.63
C GLY A 195 -7.82 -10.09 25.39
N ASP A 196 -6.87 -9.48 24.71
CA ASP A 196 -5.69 -8.90 25.32
C ASP A 196 -6.08 -7.66 26.16
N PRO A 197 -5.87 -7.70 27.48
CA PRO A 197 -6.25 -6.59 28.37
C PRO A 197 -5.48 -5.29 28.07
N ARG A 198 -4.45 -5.32 27.20
CA ARG A 198 -3.71 -4.14 26.78
C ARG A 198 -4.35 -3.39 25.60
N VAL A 199 -5.38 -3.98 25.00
CA VAL A 199 -6.11 -3.35 23.89
C VAL A 199 -6.86 -2.12 24.42
N ASN A 200 -6.79 -1.02 23.67
CA ASN A 200 -7.41 0.27 24.00
C ASN A 200 -6.86 0.98 25.24
N LEU A 201 -5.69 0.60 25.77
CA LEU A 201 -5.02 1.38 26.80
C LEU A 201 -4.61 2.75 26.28
N SER A 202 -4.99 3.79 27.00
CA SER A 202 -4.53 5.15 26.68
C SER A 202 -3.06 5.32 27.04
N ALA A 203 -2.30 5.92 26.11
CA ALA A 203 -0.93 6.32 26.37
C ALA A 203 -0.91 7.66 27.12
N GLY A 204 -0.02 7.81 28.08
CA GLY A 204 0.15 9.07 28.79
C GLY A 204 1.34 9.03 29.74
N LEU A 205 1.99 10.19 29.90
CA LEU A 205 3.16 10.30 30.79
C LEU A 205 2.77 10.14 32.27
N PHE A 206 1.57 10.62 32.65
CA PHE A 206 1.09 10.65 34.05
C PHE A 206 -0.25 9.92 34.23
N HIS A 207 -0.95 9.60 33.14
CA HIS A 207 -2.31 9.06 33.14
C HIS A 207 -2.45 7.91 32.15
N ALA A 208 -1.37 7.15 31.90
CA ALA A 208 -1.45 5.94 31.09
C ALA A 208 -2.35 4.91 31.79
N ASP A 209 -3.21 4.28 31.01
CA ASP A 209 -4.01 3.16 31.50
C ASP A 209 -3.12 1.96 31.79
N GLU A 210 -3.58 1.08 32.67
CA GLU A 210 -2.85 -0.10 33.11
C GLU A 210 -3.63 -1.37 32.78
N ALA A 211 -2.96 -2.38 32.20
CA ALA A 211 -3.47 -3.72 32.09
C ALA A 211 -2.89 -4.59 33.20
N ILE A 212 -3.77 -5.24 33.97
CA ILE A 212 -3.40 -6.17 35.04
C ILE A 212 -4.14 -7.48 34.80
N GLU A 213 -3.40 -8.56 34.63
CA GLU A 213 -3.96 -9.90 34.45
C GLU A 213 -3.24 -10.86 35.43
N ASN A 214 -4.04 -11.62 36.18
CA ASN A 214 -3.58 -12.60 37.19
C ASN A 214 -2.67 -12.01 38.28
N LEU A 215 -2.73 -10.69 38.48
CA LEU A 215 -2.00 -9.94 39.51
C LEU A 215 -2.95 -8.96 40.19
N GLU A 216 -2.71 -8.66 41.46
CA GLU A 216 -3.41 -7.61 42.20
C GLU A 216 -2.49 -6.40 42.39
N LYS A 217 -2.94 -5.24 41.98
CA LYS A 217 -2.20 -3.98 42.22
C LYS A 217 -2.36 -3.56 43.67
N ILE A 218 -1.35 -3.76 44.49
CA ILE A 218 -1.38 -3.45 45.90
C ILE A 218 -1.25 -1.92 46.09
N VAL A 219 -0.35 -1.26 45.36
CA VAL A 219 -0.10 0.18 45.52
C VAL A 219 0.53 0.77 44.25
N SER A 220 0.24 2.01 43.99
CA SER A 220 0.93 2.82 42.99
C SER A 220 1.67 3.95 43.73
N LEU A 221 2.99 3.86 43.77
CA LEU A 221 3.82 4.89 44.36
C LEU A 221 4.10 5.98 43.31
N LYS A 222 3.73 7.20 43.63
CA LYS A 222 4.14 8.35 42.80
C LYS A 222 5.66 8.56 42.97
N LYS A 223 6.28 8.98 41.88
CA LYS A 223 7.69 9.39 41.93
C LYS A 223 7.85 10.51 42.96
N PRO A 224 8.93 10.52 43.77
CA PRO A 224 9.20 11.60 44.68
C PRO A 224 9.25 12.96 43.95
N ASP A 225 8.84 14.01 44.66
CA ASP A 225 8.95 15.37 44.13
C ASP A 225 10.42 15.67 43.78
N GLY A 226 10.63 16.16 42.55
CA GLY A 226 11.98 16.45 42.04
C GLY A 226 12.69 15.27 41.36
N PHE A 227 12.10 14.07 41.29
CA PHE A 227 12.67 12.93 40.54
C PHE A 227 12.70 13.18 39.03
N PHE A 228 11.68 13.85 38.52
CA PHE A 228 11.60 14.29 37.14
C PHE A 228 10.54 15.41 37.06
N ASP A 229 10.99 16.63 36.77
CA ASP A 229 10.11 17.75 36.47
C ASP A 229 10.40 18.23 35.05
N PRO A 230 9.49 17.99 34.09
CA PRO A 230 9.70 18.39 32.71
C PRO A 230 9.85 19.91 32.54
N ASN A 231 9.36 20.72 33.51
CA ASN A 231 9.50 22.16 33.48
C ASN A 231 10.87 22.62 34.00
N LYS A 232 11.57 21.80 34.79
CA LYS A 232 12.93 22.09 35.26
C LYS A 232 14.00 21.74 34.22
N MET A 233 13.70 20.92 33.21
CA MET A 233 14.65 20.65 32.12
C MET A 233 14.83 21.83 31.15
N ILE A 234 14.00 22.85 31.25
CA ILE A 234 14.08 24.05 30.40
C ILE A 234 14.92 25.14 31.02
N ASP A 235 15.19 25.08 32.36
CA ASP A 235 15.78 26.17 33.10
C ASP A 235 17.22 25.91 33.59
N GLU A 236 17.77 24.71 33.38
CA GLU A 236 19.18 24.40 33.68
C GLU A 236 19.96 24.07 32.41
N SER A 237 19.94 24.96 31.41
CA SER A 237 21.17 25.16 30.65
C SER A 237 22.14 25.85 31.62
N PRO A 238 23.34 25.30 31.92
CA PRO A 238 24.37 26.06 32.58
C PRO A 238 24.57 27.34 31.78
N GLU A 239 24.40 28.50 32.38
CA GLU A 239 24.99 29.71 31.82
C GLU A 239 26.49 29.41 31.73
N GLU A 240 26.95 28.92 30.56
CA GLU A 240 28.36 29.00 30.22
C GLU A 240 28.67 30.48 30.23
N GLU A 241 29.38 30.93 31.29
CA GLU A 241 30.09 32.18 31.27
C GLU A 241 30.97 32.14 30.03
N LEU A 242 30.50 32.76 28.93
CA LEU A 242 31.27 32.96 27.72
C LEU A 242 32.41 33.93 28.12
N ASP A 243 33.61 33.39 28.25
CA ASP A 243 34.83 34.20 28.24
C ASP A 243 34.79 35.07 26.96
N GLU A 244 34.87 36.39 27.16
CA GLU A 244 34.70 37.40 26.10
C GLU A 244 35.75 37.31 24.97
N ASP A 245 36.66 36.33 25.00
CA ASP A 245 37.75 36.18 24.04
C ASP A 245 37.61 35.04 23.02
N GLU A 246 36.56 34.22 23.04
CA GLU A 246 36.35 33.17 21.99
C GLU A 246 35.43 33.65 20.88
N LYS A 247 36.02 33.86 19.71
CA LYS A 247 35.26 34.07 18.45
C LYS A 247 34.37 32.89 18.15
N PRO A 248 33.13 33.10 17.67
CA PRO A 248 32.22 32.00 17.32
C PRO A 248 32.84 31.13 16.24
N LYS A 249 32.97 29.82 16.53
CA LYS A 249 33.42 28.81 15.58
C LYS A 249 32.45 28.69 14.43
N THR A 250 32.93 28.74 13.21
CA THR A 250 32.10 28.57 12.00
C THR A 250 31.66 27.11 11.84
N ILE A 251 30.59 26.90 11.07
CA ILE A 251 30.05 25.57 10.76
C ILE A 251 31.13 24.63 10.21
N GLU A 252 32.14 25.16 9.51
CA GLU A 252 33.29 24.41 8.97
C GLU A 252 34.22 23.87 10.07
N ASP A 253 34.34 24.53 11.20
CA ASP A 253 35.18 24.09 12.33
C ASP A 253 34.52 22.94 13.12
N GLN A 254 33.17 22.86 13.11
CA GLN A 254 32.42 21.78 13.74
C GLN A 254 32.49 20.48 12.91
N ALA A 255 32.57 20.56 11.59
CA ALA A 255 32.67 19.40 10.71
C ALA A 255 33.99 18.62 10.83
N LYS A 256 35.07 19.29 11.23
CA LYS A 256 36.39 18.65 11.40
C LYS A 256 36.53 17.80 12.66
N ASN A 257 35.64 17.96 13.63
CA ASN A 257 35.66 17.22 14.90
C ASN A 257 34.55 16.16 14.99
N SER A 258 33.80 15.96 13.93
CA SER A 258 32.78 14.91 13.90
C SER A 258 33.44 13.52 13.79
N ARG A 259 33.05 12.61 14.68
CA ARG A 259 33.50 11.21 14.69
C ARG A 259 32.95 10.37 13.53
N TYR A 260 32.07 10.95 12.72
CA TYR A 260 31.47 10.33 11.52
C TYR A 260 31.63 11.26 10.34
N PRO A 261 32.53 10.99 9.41
CA PRO A 261 32.58 11.73 8.16
C PRO A 261 31.29 11.44 7.38
N MET A 262 30.58 12.49 6.97
CA MET A 262 29.47 12.34 6.02
C MET A 262 30.02 11.88 4.68
N LEU A 263 29.51 10.76 4.20
CA LEU A 263 29.68 10.27 2.83
C LEU A 263 28.79 11.06 1.87
#